data_a7d41ee29438924730af479ea9def7cd
#
_entry.id   a7d41ee29438924730af479ea9def7cd
#
_cell.length_a   1.000
_cell.length_b   1.000
_cell.length_c   1.000
_cell.angle_alpha   90.00
_cell.angle_beta   90.00
_cell.angle_gamma   90.00
#
_symmetry.space_group_name_H-M   'P 1'
#
loop_
_entity.id
_entity.type
_entity.pdbx_description
1 polymer ?
#
loop_
_entity_poly.entity_id
_entity_poly.type
_entity_poly.pdbx_seq_one_letter_code
_entity_poly.pdbx_strand_id
1 'polypeptide(L)'
;MVNKPQSIATKLESLRMKNDWETESRIGNCSNRHQGTYKKVLAVCSAGLLRSPTIAWVLSQKPYEYNCRAAGYVNDYALIKVDNVLINWADEIVCADTEHYFFVKDILDELGLQTRILNLQLPDIYEYRNPKLIKLIREKYNESLG
;
A
#
# COMPACT_ATOMS: atom_id res chain seq x y z
N MET A 1 -24.40 -18.17 9.99
CA MET A 1 -23.01 -18.14 10.42
C MET A 1 -22.44 -16.74 10.37
N VAL A 2 -21.81 -16.34 11.41
CA VAL A 2 -21.21 -15.01 11.43
C VAL A 2 -19.92 -15.04 10.62
N ASN A 3 -19.84 -14.18 9.64
CA ASN A 3 -18.63 -14.03 8.85
C ASN A 3 -17.66 -13.13 9.62
N LYS A 4 -16.76 -13.76 10.32
CA LYS A 4 -15.67 -13.01 10.93
C LYS A 4 -14.74 -12.52 9.84
N PRO A 5 -14.26 -11.27 9.92
CA PRO A 5 -13.21 -10.83 9.00
C PRO A 5 -12.01 -11.75 9.11
N GLN A 6 -11.51 -12.19 8.00
CA GLN A 6 -10.28 -12.97 8.00
C GLN A 6 -9.12 -12.09 8.42
N SER A 7 -8.20 -12.66 9.17
CA SER A 7 -6.95 -11.97 9.50
C SER A 7 -6.11 -11.80 8.24
N ILE A 8 -5.17 -10.87 8.27
CA ILE A 8 -4.20 -10.69 7.19
C ILE A 8 -3.44 -11.99 6.93
N ALA A 9 -3.01 -12.65 8.01
CA ALA A 9 -2.29 -13.92 7.88
C ALA A 9 -3.13 -15.00 7.18
N THR A 10 -4.42 -15.10 7.50
CA THR A 10 -5.31 -16.08 6.86
C THR A 10 -5.49 -15.78 5.37
N LYS A 11 -5.63 -14.50 5.02
CA LYS A 11 -5.76 -14.10 3.62
C LYS A 11 -4.50 -14.43 2.82
N LEU A 12 -3.33 -14.15 3.36
CA LEU A 12 -2.05 -14.46 2.73
C LEU A 12 -1.85 -15.96 2.58
N GLU A 13 -2.20 -16.74 3.60
CA GLU A 13 -2.13 -18.19 3.55
C GLU A 13 -3.01 -18.76 2.42
N SER A 14 -4.23 -18.27 2.32
CA SER A 14 -5.16 -18.66 1.27
C SER A 14 -4.59 -18.41 -0.14
N LEU A 15 -3.91 -17.27 -0.31
CA LEU A 15 -3.29 -16.91 -1.58
C LEU A 15 -2.05 -17.77 -1.88
N ARG A 16 -1.26 -18.10 -0.88
CA ARG A 16 -0.13 -19.00 -1.03
C ARG A 16 -0.56 -20.36 -1.49
N MET A 17 -1.68 -20.86 -0.99
CA MET A 17 -2.23 -22.12 -1.40
C MET A 17 -2.61 -22.14 -2.89
N LYS A 18 -2.87 -20.99 -3.48
CA LYS A 18 -3.10 -20.84 -4.91
C LYS A 18 -1.80 -20.77 -5.70
N ASN A 19 -0.67 -20.77 -5.00
CA ASN A 19 0.65 -20.67 -5.60
C ASN A 19 0.78 -19.43 -6.50
N ASP A 20 0.24 -18.33 -6.05
CA ASP A 20 0.22 -17.07 -6.80
C ASP A 20 1.09 -16.03 -6.11
N TRP A 21 2.37 -16.11 -6.40
CA TRP A 21 3.35 -15.17 -5.86
C TRP A 21 2.99 -13.71 -6.17
N GLU A 22 2.49 -13.45 -7.36
CA GLU A 22 2.13 -12.10 -7.77
C GLU A 22 0.96 -11.55 -6.96
N THR A 23 -0.05 -12.38 -6.75
CA THR A 23 -1.20 -12.00 -5.91
C THR A 23 -0.77 -11.80 -4.46
N GLU A 24 0.08 -12.66 -3.95
CA GLU A 24 0.64 -12.50 -2.61
C GLU A 24 1.39 -11.18 -2.48
N SER A 25 2.19 -10.84 -3.47
CA SER A 25 2.90 -9.57 -3.54
C SER A 25 1.96 -8.37 -3.57
N ARG A 26 0.81 -8.49 -4.24
CA ARG A 26 -0.19 -7.43 -4.27
C ARG A 26 -0.77 -7.11 -2.92
N ILE A 27 -0.93 -8.11 -2.07
CA ILE A 27 -1.72 -7.99 -0.84
C ILE A 27 -0.83 -7.84 0.37
N GLY A 28 0.25 -8.58 0.40
CA GLY A 28 1.06 -8.70 1.58
C GLY A 28 2.22 -7.75 1.59
N ASN A 29 3.29 -8.24 1.10
CA ASN A 29 4.58 -7.62 1.24
C ASN A 29 5.26 -7.54 -0.12
N CYS A 30 5.32 -6.36 -0.67
CA CYS A 30 6.07 -6.12 -1.90
C CYS A 30 7.54 -6.00 -1.54
N SER A 31 8.08 -7.08 -1.11
CA SER A 31 9.23 -7.10 -0.28
C SER A 31 10.53 -6.67 -0.92
N ASN A 32 11.20 -5.88 -0.17
CA ASN A 32 12.64 -5.83 -0.14
C ASN A 32 13.09 -6.95 0.82
N ARG A 33 14.00 -7.81 0.36
CA ARG A 33 14.51 -8.93 1.17
C ARG A 33 15.29 -8.46 2.40
N HIS A 34 15.79 -7.24 2.37
CA HIS A 34 16.61 -6.66 3.42
C HIS A 34 15.85 -5.56 4.14
N GLN A 35 14.73 -5.91 4.73
CA GLN A 35 13.78 -4.93 5.25
C GLN A 35 14.22 -4.19 6.51
N GLY A 36 15.21 -4.64 7.22
CA GLY A 36 15.59 -4.15 8.54
C GLY A 36 15.53 -2.66 8.75
N THR A 37 16.51 -1.92 8.22
CA THR A 37 16.62 -0.47 8.43
C THR A 37 16.01 0.39 7.33
N TYR A 38 15.48 -0.22 6.29
CA TYR A 38 14.90 0.54 5.19
C TYR A 38 13.62 1.24 5.61
N LYS A 39 13.37 2.38 4.99
CA LYS A 39 12.17 3.17 5.25
C LYS A 39 10.91 2.33 5.04
N LYS A 40 9.99 2.41 5.98
CA LYS A 40 8.72 1.69 5.95
C LYS A 40 7.66 2.55 5.28
N VAL A 41 7.11 2.07 4.17
CA VAL A 41 6.13 2.81 3.37
C VAL A 41 4.83 2.02 3.28
N LEU A 42 3.73 2.67 3.63
CA LEU A 42 2.38 2.13 3.45
C LEU A 42 1.75 2.80 2.24
N ALA A 43 1.37 2.00 1.25
CA ALA A 43 0.65 2.47 0.08
C ALA A 43 -0.85 2.18 0.25
N VAL A 44 -1.71 3.17 -0.01
CA VAL A 44 -3.15 3.07 0.23
C VAL A 44 -3.94 3.40 -1.02
N CYS A 45 -4.89 2.53 -1.36
CA CYS A 45 -5.92 2.81 -2.37
C CYS A 45 -7.28 2.29 -1.86
N SER A 46 -8.27 2.17 -2.74
CA SER A 46 -9.60 1.75 -2.29
C SER A 46 -9.63 0.29 -1.85
N ALA A 47 -9.22 -0.63 -2.74
CA ALA A 47 -9.30 -2.07 -2.48
C ALA A 47 -7.98 -2.70 -2.05
N GLY A 48 -6.86 -2.03 -2.28
CA GLY A 48 -5.54 -2.61 -2.03
C GLY A 48 -5.13 -3.66 -3.06
N LEU A 49 -5.67 -3.60 -4.27
CA LEU A 49 -5.44 -4.63 -5.29
C LEU A 49 -4.70 -4.17 -6.53
N LEU A 50 -4.83 -2.92 -6.92
CA LEU A 50 -4.26 -2.43 -8.19
C LEU A 50 -3.26 -1.32 -7.98
N ARG A 51 -3.74 -0.14 -7.55
CA ARG A 51 -2.87 1.04 -7.42
C ARG A 51 -1.90 0.92 -6.25
N SER A 52 -2.39 0.60 -5.05
CA SER A 52 -1.49 0.55 -3.89
C SER A 52 -0.47 -0.60 -3.98
N PRO A 53 -0.81 -1.81 -4.45
CA PRO A 53 0.21 -2.81 -4.67
C PRO A 53 1.24 -2.42 -5.72
N THR A 54 0.84 -1.69 -6.75
CA THR A 54 1.80 -1.21 -7.74
C THR A 54 2.73 -0.15 -7.15
N ILE A 55 2.19 0.79 -6.36
CA ILE A 55 3.00 1.76 -5.63
C ILE A 55 4.01 1.03 -4.74
N ALA A 56 3.55 0.09 -3.94
CA ALA A 56 4.40 -0.67 -3.04
C ALA A 56 5.48 -1.43 -3.80
N TRP A 57 5.12 -2.05 -4.91
CA TRP A 57 6.09 -2.76 -5.74
C TRP A 57 7.16 -1.81 -6.29
N VAL A 58 6.76 -0.67 -6.85
CA VAL A 58 7.71 0.31 -7.41
C VAL A 58 8.67 0.80 -6.34
N LEU A 59 8.15 1.17 -5.17
CA LEU A 59 8.98 1.73 -4.10
C LEU A 59 9.82 0.67 -3.37
N SER A 60 9.52 -0.60 -3.54
CA SER A 60 10.36 -1.69 -3.04
C SER A 60 11.53 -2.02 -3.98
N GLN A 61 11.52 -1.49 -5.18
CA GLN A 61 12.58 -1.70 -6.18
C GLN A 61 13.60 -0.56 -6.15
N LYS A 62 14.71 -0.77 -6.84
CA LYS A 62 15.71 0.28 -7.02
C LYS A 62 15.12 1.47 -7.75
N PRO A 63 15.51 2.68 -7.42
CA PRO A 63 16.56 3.07 -6.47
C PRO A 63 16.09 3.16 -5.01
N TYR A 64 14.81 2.97 -4.73
CA TYR A 64 14.25 3.23 -3.40
C TYR A 64 14.53 2.11 -2.41
N GLU A 65 14.19 0.88 -2.76
CA GLU A 65 14.37 -0.32 -1.95
C GLU A 65 13.72 -0.22 -0.57
N TYR A 66 12.57 0.46 -0.47
CA TYR A 66 11.85 0.64 0.78
C TYR A 66 11.14 -0.66 1.21
N ASN A 67 10.86 -0.75 2.49
CA ASN A 67 10.04 -1.83 3.05
C ASN A 67 8.57 -1.41 2.92
N CYS A 68 7.87 -1.97 1.95
CA CYS A 68 6.55 -1.51 1.57
C CYS A 68 5.44 -2.50 1.92
N ARG A 69 4.27 -1.95 2.23
CA ARG A 69 3.02 -2.68 2.39
C ARG A 69 1.94 -1.95 1.60
N ALA A 70 0.94 -2.69 1.15
CA ALA A 70 -0.20 -2.13 0.43
C ALA A 70 -1.49 -2.46 1.18
N ALA A 71 -2.40 -1.51 1.25
CA ALA A 71 -3.68 -1.69 1.93
C ALA A 71 -4.78 -0.88 1.26
N GLY A 72 -6.03 -1.26 1.51
CA GLY A 72 -7.20 -0.56 1.03
C GLY A 72 -8.01 0.04 2.17
N TYR A 73 -8.68 1.15 1.91
CA TYR A 73 -9.46 1.81 2.95
C TYR A 73 -10.95 1.44 2.94
N VAL A 74 -11.44 0.85 1.86
CA VAL A 74 -12.84 0.43 1.79
C VAL A 74 -13.01 -0.90 2.48
N ASN A 75 -13.71 -0.89 3.61
CA ASN A 75 -13.84 -2.05 4.48
C ASN A 75 -14.49 -3.27 3.83
N ASP A 76 -15.45 -3.04 2.94
CA ASP A 76 -16.26 -4.14 2.40
C ASP A 76 -15.51 -5.06 1.45
N TYR A 77 -14.51 -4.55 0.75
CA TYR A 77 -13.80 -5.35 -0.24
C TYR A 77 -12.27 -5.23 -0.20
N ALA A 78 -11.71 -4.49 0.71
CA ALA A 78 -10.26 -4.44 0.86
C ALA A 78 -9.75 -5.75 1.44
N LEU A 79 -8.79 -6.38 0.78
CA LEU A 79 -8.19 -7.62 1.26
C LEU A 79 -7.31 -7.39 2.49
N ILE A 80 -6.51 -6.34 2.46
CA ILE A 80 -5.77 -5.87 3.63
C ILE A 80 -6.29 -4.48 3.92
N LYS A 81 -6.91 -4.33 5.09
CA LYS A 81 -7.51 -3.06 5.48
C LYS A 81 -6.47 -2.15 6.11
N VAL A 82 -6.58 -0.87 5.80
CA VAL A 82 -5.84 0.15 6.54
C VAL A 82 -6.35 0.14 7.98
N ASP A 83 -5.43 0.05 8.93
CA ASP A 83 -5.74 0.12 10.35
C ASP A 83 -4.67 0.92 11.09
N ASN A 84 -4.92 1.15 12.38
CA ASN A 84 -4.01 1.95 13.21
C ASN A 84 -2.63 1.29 13.34
N VAL A 85 -2.56 -0.02 13.26
CA VAL A 85 -1.29 -0.74 13.37
C VAL A 85 -0.41 -0.44 12.15
N LEU A 86 -0.99 -0.53 10.95
CA LEU A 86 -0.26 -0.22 9.72
C LEU A 86 0.15 1.25 9.64
N ILE A 87 -0.76 2.14 10.03
CA ILE A 87 -0.48 3.58 10.02
C ILE A 87 0.64 3.91 11.00
N ASN A 88 0.61 3.33 12.19
CA ASN A 88 1.66 3.54 13.19
C ASN A 88 3.01 2.93 12.74
N TRP A 89 2.97 1.82 12.04
CA TRP A 89 4.16 1.15 11.55
C TRP A 89 4.91 2.00 10.50
N ALA A 90 4.20 2.75 9.69
CA ALA A 90 4.77 3.41 8.51
C ALA A 90 5.57 4.65 8.87
N ASP A 91 6.71 4.81 8.23
CA ASP A 91 7.49 6.06 8.24
C ASP A 91 6.92 7.08 7.24
N GLU A 92 6.31 6.59 6.18
CA GLU A 92 5.70 7.40 5.15
C GLU A 92 4.47 6.67 4.59
N ILE A 93 3.43 7.43 4.27
CA ILE A 93 2.21 6.87 3.69
C ILE A 93 1.98 7.51 2.33
N VAL A 94 1.82 6.68 1.30
CA VAL A 94 1.63 7.11 -0.07
C VAL A 94 0.23 6.71 -0.51
N CYS A 95 -0.61 7.70 -0.75
CA CYS A 95 -2.00 7.49 -1.13
C CYS A 95 -2.17 7.61 -2.64
N ALA A 96 -2.99 6.73 -3.21
CA ALA A 96 -3.20 6.72 -4.66
C ALA A 96 -4.01 7.93 -5.13
N ASP A 97 -4.96 8.40 -4.31
CA ASP A 97 -5.76 9.56 -4.67
C ASP A 97 -6.30 10.29 -3.44
N THR A 98 -7.00 11.38 -3.69
CA THR A 98 -7.46 12.35 -2.69
C THR A 98 -8.33 11.72 -1.59
N GLU A 99 -9.25 10.83 -1.94
CA GLU A 99 -10.10 10.18 -0.94
C GLU A 99 -9.30 9.36 0.07
N HIS A 100 -8.26 8.68 -0.40
CA HIS A 100 -7.38 7.89 0.48
C HIS A 100 -6.56 8.82 1.37
N TYR A 101 -6.10 9.92 0.80
CA TYR A 101 -5.33 10.92 1.53
C TYR A 101 -6.11 11.47 2.72
N PHE A 102 -7.34 11.90 2.52
CA PHE A 102 -8.14 12.46 3.62
C PHE A 102 -8.50 11.42 4.65
N PHE A 103 -8.79 10.19 4.23
CA PHE A 103 -9.06 9.10 5.15
C PHE A 103 -7.88 8.87 6.10
N VAL A 104 -6.68 8.76 5.55
CA VAL A 104 -5.46 8.53 6.33
C VAL A 104 -5.11 9.75 7.17
N LYS A 105 -5.26 10.94 6.61
CA LYS A 105 -4.95 12.20 7.31
C LYS A 105 -5.78 12.33 8.58
N ASP A 106 -7.06 12.00 8.52
CA ASP A 106 -7.93 12.05 9.70
C ASP A 106 -7.43 11.10 10.80
N ILE A 107 -6.99 9.91 10.43
CA ILE A 107 -6.46 8.95 11.39
C ILE A 107 -5.15 9.45 12.00
N LEU A 108 -4.26 10.00 11.18
CA LEU A 108 -3.00 10.58 11.67
C LEU A 108 -3.26 11.69 12.68
N ASP A 109 -4.23 12.55 12.39
CA ASP A 109 -4.60 13.64 13.28
C ASP A 109 -5.16 13.11 14.61
N GLU A 110 -6.02 12.11 14.56
CA GLU A 110 -6.54 11.47 15.78
C GLU A 110 -5.46 10.82 16.63
N LEU A 111 -4.47 10.20 15.98
CA LEU A 111 -3.37 9.54 16.67
C LEU A 111 -2.26 10.51 17.09
N GLY A 112 -2.33 11.75 16.67
CA GLY A 112 -1.29 12.74 16.96
C GLY A 112 0.03 12.46 16.28
N LEU A 113 0.00 11.81 15.11
CA LEU A 113 1.20 11.43 14.37
C LEU A 113 1.56 12.48 13.33
N GLN A 114 2.87 12.70 13.15
CA GLN A 114 3.43 13.62 12.17
C GLN A 114 4.00 12.89 10.95
N THR A 115 3.48 11.72 10.66
CA THR A 115 3.92 10.90 9.54
C THR A 115 3.75 11.64 8.22
N ARG A 116 4.78 11.56 7.36
CA ARG A 116 4.72 12.13 6.01
C ARG A 116 3.65 11.38 5.20
N ILE A 117 2.77 12.13 4.58
CA ILE A 117 1.69 11.57 3.76
C ILE A 117 1.69 12.25 2.40
N LEU A 118 1.60 11.45 1.35
CA LEU A 118 1.60 11.90 -0.04
C LEU A 118 0.32 11.48 -0.76
N ASN A 119 -0.12 12.32 -1.68
CA ASN A 119 -1.22 12.02 -2.60
C ASN A 119 -0.68 12.05 -4.01
N LEU A 120 -0.58 10.90 -4.66
CA LEU A 120 -0.03 10.81 -6.01
C LEU A 120 -1.06 11.13 -7.09
N GLN A 121 -2.34 11.19 -6.75
CA GLN A 121 -3.41 11.49 -7.71
C GLN A 121 -3.34 10.61 -8.96
N LEU A 122 -3.34 9.30 -8.75
CA LEU A 122 -3.24 8.32 -9.82
C LEU A 122 -4.63 7.96 -10.35
N PRO A 123 -4.85 7.99 -11.67
CA PRO A 123 -6.12 7.53 -12.24
C PRO A 123 -6.37 6.05 -11.93
N ASP A 124 -7.63 5.70 -11.67
CA ASP A 124 -8.03 4.31 -11.39
C ASP A 124 -8.44 3.60 -12.68
N ILE A 125 -7.52 3.53 -13.63
CA ILE A 125 -7.76 2.97 -14.95
C ILE A 125 -6.71 1.94 -15.37
N TYR A 126 -5.73 1.67 -14.52
CA TYR A 126 -4.62 0.78 -14.84
C TYR A 126 -4.73 -0.54 -14.10
N GLU A 127 -4.27 -1.60 -14.75
CA GLU A 127 -4.10 -2.90 -14.12
C GLU A 127 -2.83 -2.90 -13.27
N TYR A 128 -2.73 -3.92 -12.42
CA TYR A 128 -1.56 -4.11 -11.58
C TYR A 128 -0.29 -4.18 -12.41
N ARG A 129 0.70 -3.39 -12.03
CA ARG A 129 2.00 -3.25 -12.70
C ARG A 129 1.92 -2.80 -14.16
N ASN A 130 0.84 -2.13 -14.55
CA ASN A 130 0.81 -1.54 -15.88
C ASN A 130 2.01 -0.62 -16.07
N PRO A 131 2.78 -0.73 -17.17
CA PRO A 131 3.98 0.09 -17.38
C PRO A 131 3.74 1.59 -17.32
N LYS A 132 2.58 2.05 -17.77
CA LYS A 132 2.21 3.47 -17.71
C LYS A 132 1.99 3.91 -16.27
N LEU A 133 1.36 3.05 -15.46
CA LEU A 133 1.17 3.33 -14.04
C LEU A 133 2.50 3.36 -13.30
N ILE A 134 3.39 2.43 -13.57
CA ILE A 134 4.73 2.39 -12.97
C ILE A 134 5.48 3.68 -13.26
N LYS A 135 5.48 4.11 -14.52
CA LYS A 135 6.13 5.36 -14.92
C LYS A 135 5.56 6.56 -14.19
N LEU A 136 4.24 6.64 -14.14
CA LEU A 136 3.54 7.74 -13.48
C LEU A 136 3.85 7.79 -11.99
N ILE A 137 3.87 6.64 -11.32
CA ILE A 137 4.24 6.57 -9.90
C ILE A 137 5.64 7.10 -9.68
N ARG A 138 6.60 6.66 -10.49
CA ARG A 138 7.99 7.12 -10.37
C ARG A 138 8.11 8.62 -10.56
N GLU A 139 7.47 9.15 -11.58
CA GLU A 139 7.50 10.58 -11.85
C GLU A 139 6.94 11.38 -10.67
N LYS A 140 5.74 11.02 -10.21
CA LYS A 140 5.09 11.76 -9.13
C LYS A 140 5.77 11.60 -7.79
N TYR A 141 6.26 10.40 -7.50
CA TYR A 141 6.99 10.18 -6.25
C TYR A 141 8.31 10.98 -6.25
N ASN A 142 9.06 10.94 -7.34
CA ASN A 142 10.32 11.67 -7.44
C ASN A 142 10.11 13.19 -7.33
N GLU A 143 9.03 13.72 -7.89
CA GLU A 143 8.67 15.13 -7.71
C GLU A 143 8.49 15.47 -6.24
N SER A 144 7.92 14.55 -5.47
CA SER A 144 7.68 14.75 -4.03
C SER A 144 8.98 14.81 -3.21
N LEU A 145 10.06 14.25 -3.72
CA LEU A 145 11.35 14.21 -3.02
C LEU A 145 12.15 15.51 -3.18
N GLY A 146 11.77 16.27 -4.11
CA GLY A 146 12.56 17.43 -4.35
C GLY A 146 12.10 18.48 -5.17
#